data_c1565f16dab3e92f0965d3a421a7cedf
#
_entry.id   c1565f16dab3e92f0965d3a421a7cedf
#
_cell.length_a   1.000
_cell.length_b   1.000
_cell.length_c   1.000
_cell.angle_alpha   90.00
_cell.angle_beta   90.00
_cell.angle_gamma   90.00
#
_symmetry.space_group_name_H-M   'P 1'
#
loop_
_entity.id
_entity.type
_entity.pdbx_description
1 polymer ?
#
loop_
_entity_poly.entity_id
_entity_poly.type
_entity_poly.pdbx_seq_one_letter_code
_entity_poly.pdbx_strand_id
1 'polypeptide(L)'
;SILYDGKDLAKYTTESQWRTIRGKKIAMVTQDPMTSLNPLKKIGAQIREAIELNQNLHGREAKAEAIRLLDLVGIPEPAKRYNQYPHEFSGGMRQRVVIAIAVACNPQILICDEPTTALDVTIQAQILELIRKLQREKHMTIIYITHDLGVVANVADRVAVMYAGQIIEIGMVQEIFFDPRHPYTWALLSALPQLGVKGEKLPAIDGTPPNLFNRVVGDSFAPRNRKALNIDFLEEPPMFDVTPTHQAKTWMLDPRAPKLEQPDSIRKMSANAKNPDCAEGIAHPHRDPNREPLVEVKNLQVTFGAGRKKFVAVDDVNFTIYKGETFSLVGESGSGKTTIGRAIVRINPITAGEVLYRGERISGKISKEQDLNVIRKCQMIFQDPMASLNERAKVDYIISEGLYNHHLYKDQKDRQEQVKKALEEVGLLPEFSSRFPHEFSGGQRQRIGIARSLIMRPEFIVADEPISALDVSIRAQVLNLLNDLKKNRGLTYLFIAHDLSVVRFISDRIAVIHKGRIVELAEAEELFRHPLHPYTQALLSAVPNPNPYLEREKKLLVYDPSVHDYSVDKPTWCEILPDHFVYGNERELDGYREQIEKQA
;
A
#
# COMPACT_ATOMS: atom_id res chain seq x y z
N SER A 1 -10.81 33.09 -3.10
CA SER A 1 -9.58 33.80 -2.64
C SER A 1 -8.68 32.83 -1.90
N ILE A 2 -7.36 33.03 -2.01
CA ILE A 2 -6.33 32.32 -1.24
C ILE A 2 -5.55 33.39 -0.49
N LEU A 3 -5.78 33.46 0.83
CA LEU A 3 -5.17 34.51 1.64
C LEU A 3 -3.88 33.97 2.31
N TYR A 4 -2.78 34.66 2.11
CA TYR A 4 -1.51 34.43 2.81
C TYR A 4 -1.02 35.76 3.40
N ASP A 5 -0.89 35.81 4.72
CA ASP A 5 -0.47 37.01 5.45
C ASP A 5 -1.26 38.26 5.03
N GLY A 6 -2.61 38.13 4.94
CA GLY A 6 -3.54 39.16 4.52
C GLY A 6 -3.54 39.51 3.02
N LYS A 7 -2.70 38.87 2.20
CA LYS A 7 -2.63 39.08 0.75
C LYS A 7 -3.34 37.96 0.00
N ASP A 8 -4.19 38.33 -0.97
CA ASP A 8 -4.89 37.38 -1.82
C ASP A 8 -3.98 36.90 -2.98
N LEU A 9 -3.45 35.70 -2.86
CA LEU A 9 -2.57 35.09 -3.85
C LEU A 9 -3.30 34.81 -5.18
N ALA A 10 -4.63 34.67 -5.18
CA ALA A 10 -5.41 34.49 -6.41
C ALA A 10 -5.36 35.72 -7.33
N LYS A 11 -4.95 36.89 -6.80
CA LYS A 11 -4.75 38.13 -7.58
C LYS A 11 -3.33 38.30 -8.14
N TYR A 12 -2.42 37.34 -7.87
CA TYR A 12 -1.07 37.40 -8.42
C TYR A 12 -1.07 37.00 -9.90
N THR A 13 -0.64 37.92 -10.77
CA THR A 13 -0.66 37.74 -12.22
C THR A 13 0.73 37.64 -12.82
N THR A 14 1.78 38.09 -12.10
CA THR A 14 3.14 38.14 -12.62
C THR A 14 4.06 37.11 -11.97
N GLU A 15 5.02 36.60 -12.73
CA GLU A 15 6.01 35.65 -12.22
C GLU A 15 6.86 36.27 -11.09
N SER A 16 7.13 37.56 -11.12
CA SER A 16 7.86 38.26 -10.06
C SER A 16 7.12 38.21 -8.73
N GLN A 17 5.79 38.35 -8.73
CA GLN A 17 4.97 38.18 -7.52
C GLN A 17 5.05 36.76 -6.99
N TRP A 18 4.90 35.73 -7.86
CA TRP A 18 4.97 34.34 -7.47
C TRP A 18 6.34 33.93 -6.94
N ARG A 19 7.45 34.49 -7.45
CA ARG A 19 8.81 34.25 -6.92
C ARG A 19 9.01 34.74 -5.49
N THR A 20 8.17 35.63 -4.98
CA THR A 20 8.21 36.04 -3.56
C THR A 20 7.60 34.98 -2.62
N ILE A 21 6.81 34.07 -3.15
CA ILE A 21 6.05 33.06 -2.41
C ILE A 21 6.64 31.66 -2.63
N ARG A 22 6.72 31.23 -3.92
CA ARG A 22 7.15 29.89 -4.29
C ARG A 22 8.58 29.61 -3.87
N GLY A 23 8.77 28.52 -3.12
CA GLY A 23 10.04 28.09 -2.55
C GLY A 23 10.51 28.90 -1.34
N LYS A 24 10.13 30.18 -1.22
CA LYS A 24 10.56 31.06 -0.12
C LYS A 24 9.65 31.03 1.10
N LYS A 25 8.33 31.08 0.85
CA LYS A 25 7.30 31.11 1.88
C LYS A 25 6.49 29.83 1.91
N ILE A 26 6.15 29.33 0.73
CA ILE A 26 5.42 28.09 0.53
C ILE A 26 6.27 27.20 -0.37
N ALA A 27 6.59 26.00 0.12
CA ALA A 27 7.28 24.97 -0.65
C ALA A 27 6.41 23.72 -0.75
N MET A 28 6.72 22.85 -1.69
CA MET A 28 5.95 21.63 -1.96
C MET A 28 6.88 20.44 -2.12
N VAL A 29 6.52 19.35 -1.48
CA VAL A 29 7.03 17.99 -1.71
C VAL A 29 6.01 17.31 -2.59
N THR A 30 6.38 16.93 -3.79
CA THR A 30 5.48 16.34 -4.80
C THR A 30 5.35 14.83 -4.62
N GLN A 31 4.29 14.26 -5.17
CA GLN A 31 3.91 12.86 -5.06
C GLN A 31 4.98 11.90 -5.59
N ASP A 32 5.57 12.19 -6.75
CA ASP A 32 6.56 11.33 -7.40
C ASP A 32 7.95 11.98 -7.44
N PRO A 33 8.92 11.43 -6.67
CA PRO A 33 10.30 11.93 -6.69
C PRO A 33 11.01 11.68 -8.03
N MET A 34 10.52 10.74 -8.87
CA MET A 34 11.12 10.46 -10.17
C MET A 34 10.85 11.56 -11.19
N THR A 35 9.65 12.15 -11.15
CA THR A 35 9.27 13.26 -12.01
C THR A 35 9.80 14.60 -11.51
N SER A 36 10.07 14.70 -10.19
CA SER A 36 10.55 15.95 -9.56
C SER A 36 12.05 16.17 -9.70
N LEU A 37 12.84 15.10 -9.79
CA LEU A 37 14.29 15.16 -9.92
C LEU A 37 14.71 15.05 -11.38
N ASN A 38 15.60 15.95 -11.84
CA ASN A 38 16.18 15.85 -13.18
C ASN A 38 17.18 14.66 -13.22
N PRO A 39 16.92 13.60 -14.02
CA PRO A 39 17.77 12.41 -14.04
C PRO A 39 19.18 12.66 -14.60
N LEU A 40 19.36 13.74 -15.36
CA LEU A 40 20.62 14.11 -16.00
C LEU A 40 21.49 15.07 -15.16
N LYS A 41 20.95 15.58 -14.03
CA LYS A 41 21.70 16.44 -13.09
C LYS A 41 22.05 15.68 -11.82
N LYS A 42 23.27 15.95 -11.28
CA LYS A 42 23.68 15.43 -9.99
C LYS A 42 22.80 15.95 -8.86
N ILE A 43 22.59 15.15 -7.81
CA ILE A 43 21.75 15.49 -6.67
C ILE A 43 22.19 16.80 -6.01
N GLY A 44 23.47 16.93 -5.71
CA GLY A 44 23.99 18.14 -5.07
C GLY A 44 23.81 19.40 -5.91
N ALA A 45 23.84 19.30 -7.24
CA ALA A 45 23.60 20.44 -8.13
C ALA A 45 22.16 20.93 -8.05
N GLN A 46 21.19 20.03 -7.92
CA GLN A 46 19.77 20.36 -7.82
C GLN A 46 19.43 21.02 -6.48
N ILE A 47 20.01 20.53 -5.37
CA ILE A 47 19.83 21.17 -4.06
C ILE A 47 20.51 22.54 -4.03
N ARG A 48 21.73 22.65 -4.58
CA ARG A 48 22.47 23.92 -4.65
C ARG A 48 21.73 24.97 -5.50
N GLU A 49 21.10 24.58 -6.59
CA GLU A 49 20.27 25.46 -7.44
C GLU A 49 19.14 26.10 -6.60
N ALA A 50 18.44 25.33 -5.77
CA ALA A 50 17.40 25.84 -4.88
C ALA A 50 17.97 26.83 -3.83
N ILE A 51 19.14 26.53 -3.27
CA ILE A 51 19.83 27.41 -2.31
C ILE A 51 20.26 28.73 -2.99
N GLU A 52 20.93 28.66 -4.13
CA GLU A 52 21.46 29.82 -4.85
C GLU A 52 20.35 30.76 -5.37
N LEU A 53 19.18 30.19 -5.75
CA LEU A 53 18.04 30.98 -6.20
C LEU A 53 17.29 31.70 -5.07
N ASN A 54 17.31 31.16 -3.85
CA ASN A 54 16.43 31.61 -2.77
C ASN A 54 17.17 32.10 -1.52
N GLN A 55 18.44 31.74 -1.36
CA GLN A 55 19.33 32.23 -0.30
C GLN A 55 20.49 33.02 -0.94
N ASN A 56 21.08 33.94 -0.21
CA ASN A 56 22.26 34.69 -0.68
C ASN A 56 23.56 33.88 -0.50
N LEU A 57 23.51 32.56 -0.76
CA LEU A 57 24.66 31.67 -0.65
C LEU A 57 25.07 31.20 -2.05
N HIS A 58 26.36 31.23 -2.35
CA HIS A 58 26.90 30.86 -3.65
C HIS A 58 28.16 29.99 -3.55
N GLY A 59 28.49 29.26 -4.60
CA GLY A 59 29.74 28.55 -4.76
C GLY A 59 30.03 27.53 -3.63
N ARG A 60 31.08 27.77 -2.84
CA ARG A 60 31.50 26.86 -1.76
C ARG A 60 30.52 26.81 -0.59
N GLU A 61 29.93 27.94 -0.24
CA GLU A 61 28.94 28.03 0.85
C GLU A 61 27.66 27.31 0.49
N ALA A 62 27.13 27.51 -0.70
CA ALA A 62 25.95 26.79 -1.20
C ALA A 62 26.20 25.27 -1.28
N LYS A 63 27.41 24.84 -1.64
CA LYS A 63 27.80 23.42 -1.61
C LYS A 63 27.81 22.86 -0.19
N ALA A 64 28.41 23.58 0.77
CA ALA A 64 28.46 23.15 2.16
C ALA A 64 27.04 23.01 2.74
N GLU A 65 26.18 23.98 2.47
CA GLU A 65 24.77 23.94 2.89
C GLU A 65 24.00 22.79 2.23
N ALA A 66 24.22 22.50 0.94
CA ALA A 66 23.60 21.36 0.28
C ALA A 66 24.01 20.01 0.91
N ILE A 67 25.29 19.86 1.30
CA ILE A 67 25.78 18.67 2.00
C ILE A 67 25.15 18.58 3.40
N ARG A 68 25.04 19.71 4.12
CA ARG A 68 24.37 19.77 5.43
C ARG A 68 22.89 19.38 5.34
N LEU A 69 22.20 19.82 4.28
CA LEU A 69 20.79 19.42 4.04
C LEU A 69 20.66 17.93 3.74
N LEU A 70 21.58 17.34 2.98
CA LEU A 70 21.60 15.89 2.75
C LEU A 70 21.79 15.11 4.06
N ASP A 71 22.65 15.59 4.94
CA ASP A 71 22.85 15.02 6.29
C ASP A 71 21.59 15.17 7.15
N LEU A 72 20.99 16.35 7.17
CA LEU A 72 19.76 16.67 7.92
C LEU A 72 18.60 15.73 7.57
N VAL A 73 18.44 15.37 6.27
CA VAL A 73 17.41 14.42 5.82
C VAL A 73 17.85 12.95 5.97
N GLY A 74 19.02 12.69 6.56
CA GLY A 74 19.49 11.34 6.85
C GLY A 74 19.98 10.56 5.62
N ILE A 75 20.61 11.23 4.65
CA ILE A 75 21.31 10.56 3.55
C ILE A 75 22.70 10.12 4.04
N PRO A 76 23.05 8.83 4.01
CA PRO A 76 24.36 8.34 4.44
C PRO A 76 25.46 8.85 3.49
N GLU A 77 26.67 9.13 4.00
CA GLU A 77 27.82 9.64 3.24
C GLU A 77 27.48 10.86 2.36
N PRO A 78 26.91 11.96 2.92
CA PRO A 78 26.31 13.05 2.15
C PRO A 78 27.28 13.71 1.17
N ALA A 79 28.56 13.86 1.55
CA ALA A 79 29.60 14.45 0.70
C ALA A 79 29.90 13.62 -0.57
N LYS A 80 29.85 12.29 -0.47
CA LYS A 80 30.03 11.38 -1.61
C LYS A 80 28.77 11.38 -2.48
N ARG A 81 27.60 11.25 -1.84
CA ARG A 81 26.29 11.21 -2.49
C ARG A 81 25.92 12.51 -3.21
N TYR A 82 26.46 13.65 -2.77
CA TYR A 82 26.31 14.94 -3.46
C TYR A 82 26.65 14.85 -4.96
N ASN A 83 27.63 14.04 -5.34
CA ASN A 83 28.13 13.92 -6.72
C ASN A 83 27.42 12.82 -7.54
N GLN A 84 26.46 12.11 -6.95
CA GLN A 84 25.72 11.03 -7.60
C GLN A 84 24.45 11.55 -8.33
N TYR A 85 23.89 10.69 -9.19
CA TYR A 85 22.68 10.96 -9.95
C TYR A 85 21.45 10.32 -9.29
N PRO A 86 20.22 10.78 -9.60
CA PRO A 86 19.00 10.24 -9.02
C PRO A 86 18.82 8.72 -9.19
N HIS A 87 19.25 8.14 -10.30
CA HIS A 87 19.14 6.70 -10.56
C HIS A 87 20.02 5.83 -9.64
N GLU A 88 21.02 6.41 -8.97
CA GLU A 88 21.88 5.73 -8.00
C GLU A 88 21.28 5.70 -6.58
N PHE A 89 20.08 6.31 -6.39
CA PHE A 89 19.38 6.42 -5.11
C PHE A 89 18.16 5.49 -5.09
N SER A 90 17.86 4.92 -3.91
CA SER A 90 16.59 4.21 -3.67
C SER A 90 15.40 5.19 -3.68
N GLY A 91 14.17 4.67 -3.76
CA GLY A 91 12.95 5.48 -3.72
C GLY A 91 12.89 6.39 -2.49
N GLY A 92 13.10 5.84 -1.30
CA GLY A 92 13.11 6.61 -0.05
C GLY A 92 14.24 7.64 0.01
N MET A 93 15.43 7.34 -0.54
CA MET A 93 16.51 8.32 -0.62
C MET A 93 16.17 9.48 -1.57
N ARG A 94 15.52 9.21 -2.71
CA ARG A 94 15.05 10.25 -3.63
C ARG A 94 14.03 11.15 -2.96
N GLN A 95 13.08 10.56 -2.22
CA GLN A 95 12.08 11.33 -1.47
C GLN A 95 12.73 12.25 -0.43
N ARG A 96 13.75 11.76 0.30
CA ARG A 96 14.53 12.59 1.23
C ARG A 96 15.24 13.75 0.53
N VAL A 97 15.74 13.54 -0.69
CA VAL A 97 16.33 14.61 -1.51
C VAL A 97 15.29 15.65 -1.93
N VAL A 98 14.09 15.24 -2.35
CA VAL A 98 12.99 16.17 -2.66
C VAL A 98 12.61 17.00 -1.44
N ILE A 99 12.54 16.37 -0.25
CA ILE A 99 12.32 17.08 1.01
C ILE A 99 13.47 18.07 1.29
N ALA A 100 14.74 17.68 1.09
CA ALA A 100 15.88 18.58 1.26
C ALA A 100 15.78 19.82 0.35
N ILE A 101 15.39 19.65 -0.90
CA ILE A 101 15.16 20.76 -1.85
C ILE A 101 14.02 21.67 -1.35
N ALA A 102 12.91 21.08 -0.91
CA ALA A 102 11.74 21.83 -0.44
C ALA A 102 12.04 22.66 0.81
N VAL A 103 12.83 22.12 1.76
CA VAL A 103 13.18 22.81 3.02
C VAL A 103 14.44 23.69 2.92
N ALA A 104 15.14 23.67 1.78
CA ALA A 104 16.35 24.44 1.56
C ALA A 104 16.18 25.94 1.83
N CYS A 105 14.99 26.47 1.56
CA CYS A 105 14.70 27.90 1.69
C CYS A 105 14.00 28.29 2.99
N ASN A 106 13.90 27.38 3.95
CA ASN A 106 13.21 27.56 5.24
C ASN A 106 11.78 28.11 5.06
N PRO A 107 10.90 27.42 4.31
CA PRO A 107 9.55 27.90 4.05
C PRO A 107 8.73 27.95 5.34
N GLN A 108 7.72 28.83 5.39
CA GLN A 108 6.78 28.90 6.49
C GLN A 108 5.68 27.83 6.37
N ILE A 109 5.33 27.46 5.13
CA ILE A 109 4.35 26.43 4.83
C ILE A 109 5.00 25.38 3.92
N LEU A 110 4.90 24.12 4.31
CA LEU A 110 5.30 22.97 3.50
C LEU A 110 4.06 22.18 3.11
N ILE A 111 3.81 22.07 1.82
CA ILE A 111 2.75 21.22 1.26
C ILE A 111 3.40 19.87 0.94
N CYS A 112 2.88 18.79 1.53
CA CYS A 112 3.32 17.42 1.29
C CYS A 112 2.21 16.70 0.52
N ASP A 113 2.38 16.56 -0.79
CA ASP A 113 1.42 15.88 -1.67
C ASP A 113 1.79 14.41 -1.80
N GLU A 114 1.06 13.58 -1.07
CA GLU A 114 1.28 12.14 -0.96
C GLU A 114 2.77 11.76 -0.74
N PRO A 115 3.44 12.30 0.28
CA PRO A 115 4.90 12.22 0.42
C PRO A 115 5.43 10.81 0.67
N THR A 116 4.56 9.84 0.92
CA THR A 116 4.89 8.45 1.27
C THR A 116 4.33 7.43 0.29
N THR A 117 3.65 7.86 -0.77
CA THR A 117 3.11 6.96 -1.80
C THR A 117 4.23 6.18 -2.48
N ALA A 118 3.99 4.90 -2.75
CA ALA A 118 4.94 3.94 -3.32
C ALA A 118 6.21 3.67 -2.47
N LEU A 119 6.21 4.04 -1.19
CA LEU A 119 7.25 3.66 -0.24
C LEU A 119 6.77 2.48 0.61
N ASP A 120 7.72 1.63 1.01
CA ASP A 120 7.42 0.59 2.01
C ASP A 120 7.15 1.21 3.39
N VAL A 121 6.49 0.44 4.25
CA VAL A 121 5.96 0.92 5.55
C VAL A 121 7.06 1.47 6.45
N THR A 122 8.25 0.86 6.45
CA THR A 122 9.39 1.30 7.27
C THR A 122 9.95 2.64 6.80
N ILE A 123 10.14 2.80 5.49
CA ILE A 123 10.57 4.08 4.89
C ILE A 123 9.50 5.15 5.05
N GLN A 124 8.21 4.80 4.87
CA GLN A 124 7.08 5.71 5.12
C GLN A 124 7.15 6.29 6.54
N ALA A 125 7.26 5.45 7.57
CA ALA A 125 7.34 5.88 8.96
C ALA A 125 8.55 6.79 9.21
N GLN A 126 9.72 6.46 8.65
CA GLN A 126 10.92 7.29 8.74
C GLN A 126 10.78 8.66 8.05
N ILE A 127 10.08 8.73 6.91
CA ILE A 127 9.81 10.00 6.22
C ILE A 127 8.86 10.88 7.04
N LEU A 128 7.80 10.31 7.61
CA LEU A 128 6.88 11.05 8.47
C LEU A 128 7.58 11.59 9.72
N GLU A 129 8.43 10.80 10.36
CA GLU A 129 9.21 11.26 11.52
C GLU A 129 10.23 12.35 11.13
N LEU A 130 10.87 12.23 9.97
CA LEU A 130 11.74 13.28 9.43
C LEU A 130 10.97 14.60 9.24
N ILE A 131 9.79 14.57 8.59
CA ILE A 131 8.98 15.76 8.35
C ILE A 131 8.54 16.37 9.69
N ARG A 132 8.11 15.53 10.65
CA ARG A 132 7.74 15.98 12.01
C ARG A 132 8.92 16.63 12.75
N LYS A 133 10.13 16.06 12.65
CA LYS A 133 11.35 16.66 13.21
C LYS A 133 11.61 18.03 12.59
N LEU A 134 11.56 18.14 11.27
CA LEU A 134 11.74 19.40 10.54
C LEU A 134 10.69 20.44 10.91
N GLN A 135 9.43 20.03 11.10
CA GLN A 135 8.34 20.89 11.57
C GLN A 135 8.68 21.54 12.91
N ARG A 136 9.13 20.73 13.88
CA ARG A 136 9.50 21.22 15.23
C ARG A 136 10.71 22.13 15.21
N GLU A 137 11.78 21.73 14.51
CA GLU A 137 13.06 22.48 14.45
C GLU A 137 12.94 23.81 13.68
N LYS A 138 12.10 23.84 12.63
CA LYS A 138 11.96 25.01 11.75
C LYS A 138 10.66 25.78 11.95
N HIS A 139 9.79 25.35 12.89
CA HIS A 139 8.49 25.97 13.18
C HIS A 139 7.61 26.16 11.93
N MET A 140 7.60 25.16 11.05
CA MET A 140 6.80 25.20 9.81
C MET A 140 5.37 24.74 10.05
N THR A 141 4.43 25.32 9.30
CA THR A 141 3.08 24.75 9.12
C THR A 141 3.12 23.72 8.00
N ILE A 142 2.54 22.55 8.20
CA ILE A 142 2.51 21.50 7.18
C ILE A 142 1.08 21.22 6.75
N ILE A 143 0.88 21.13 5.43
CA ILE A 143 -0.36 20.69 4.82
C ILE A 143 -0.07 19.32 4.18
N TYR A 144 -0.63 18.26 4.75
CA TYR A 144 -0.55 16.93 4.17
C TYR A 144 -1.75 16.68 3.24
N ILE A 145 -1.48 16.23 2.04
CA ILE A 145 -2.47 15.68 1.11
C ILE A 145 -2.21 14.19 1.05
N THR A 146 -3.18 13.38 1.45
CA THR A 146 -3.01 11.91 1.48
C THR A 146 -4.37 11.21 1.48
N HIS A 147 -4.40 10.03 0.93
CA HIS A 147 -5.53 9.10 1.01
C HIS A 147 -5.34 8.07 2.16
N ASP A 148 -4.19 8.04 2.81
CA ASP A 148 -3.88 7.09 3.89
C ASP A 148 -4.31 7.66 5.25
N LEU A 149 -5.40 7.11 5.79
CA LEU A 149 -5.96 7.54 7.09
C LEU A 149 -5.03 7.20 8.27
N GLY A 150 -4.19 6.17 8.16
CA GLY A 150 -3.18 5.88 9.17
C GLY A 150 -2.12 6.98 9.24
N VAL A 151 -1.70 7.51 8.09
CA VAL A 151 -0.84 8.70 8.02
C VAL A 151 -1.53 9.90 8.66
N VAL A 152 -2.81 10.15 8.33
CA VAL A 152 -3.58 11.25 8.92
C VAL A 152 -3.65 11.13 10.45
N ALA A 153 -3.96 9.95 10.99
CA ALA A 153 -4.00 9.69 12.43
C ALA A 153 -2.67 10.01 13.12
N ASN A 154 -1.54 9.74 12.44
CA ASN A 154 -0.19 9.96 12.94
C ASN A 154 0.19 11.44 13.00
N VAL A 155 -0.02 12.21 11.91
CA VAL A 155 0.60 13.53 11.74
C VAL A 155 -0.35 14.72 11.87
N ALA A 156 -1.66 14.54 11.69
CA ALA A 156 -2.58 15.65 11.56
C ALA A 156 -3.10 16.15 12.91
N ASP A 157 -3.18 17.49 13.09
CA ASP A 157 -3.91 18.11 14.19
C ASP A 157 -5.37 18.35 13.78
N ARG A 158 -5.58 18.84 12.54
CA ARG A 158 -6.88 19.07 11.93
C ARG A 158 -6.99 18.33 10.61
N VAL A 159 -8.17 17.87 10.28
CA VAL A 159 -8.45 17.09 9.07
C VAL A 159 -9.56 17.77 8.28
N ALA A 160 -9.36 17.91 6.97
CA ALA A 160 -10.40 18.28 6.03
C ALA A 160 -10.63 17.10 5.08
N VAL A 161 -11.82 16.53 5.11
CA VAL A 161 -12.23 15.44 4.22
C VAL A 161 -12.77 16.04 2.93
N MET A 162 -12.19 15.60 1.79
CA MET A 162 -12.59 16.07 0.46
C MET A 162 -13.31 14.99 -0.33
N TYR A 163 -14.35 15.37 -1.04
CA TYR A 163 -15.03 14.53 -2.02
C TYR A 163 -15.51 15.37 -3.21
N ALA A 164 -15.29 14.86 -4.42
CA ALA A 164 -15.72 15.53 -5.66
C ALA A 164 -15.33 17.03 -5.74
N GLY A 165 -14.09 17.36 -5.32
CA GLY A 165 -13.55 18.72 -5.35
C GLY A 165 -14.04 19.65 -4.26
N GLN A 166 -14.81 19.16 -3.29
CA GLN A 166 -15.36 19.95 -2.19
C GLN A 166 -14.88 19.42 -0.83
N ILE A 167 -14.71 20.34 0.15
CA ILE A 167 -14.56 19.96 1.56
C ILE A 167 -15.96 19.64 2.08
N ILE A 168 -16.13 18.41 2.55
CA ILE A 168 -17.42 17.89 3.03
C ILE A 168 -17.46 17.77 4.55
N GLU A 169 -16.31 17.66 5.20
CA GLU A 169 -16.20 17.63 6.66
C GLU A 169 -14.83 18.18 7.07
N ILE A 170 -14.78 18.95 8.17
CA ILE A 170 -13.54 19.49 8.72
C ILE A 170 -13.63 19.51 10.25
N GLY A 171 -12.58 19.07 10.93
CA GLY A 171 -12.54 19.03 12.40
C GLY A 171 -11.15 18.71 12.94
N MET A 172 -11.03 18.62 14.25
CA MET A 172 -9.85 18.05 14.89
C MET A 172 -9.75 16.56 14.53
N VAL A 173 -8.53 16.02 14.49
CA VAL A 173 -8.33 14.61 14.09
C VAL A 173 -9.19 13.65 14.92
N GLN A 174 -9.34 13.90 16.23
CA GLN A 174 -10.17 13.08 17.11
C GLN A 174 -11.67 13.16 16.75
N GLU A 175 -12.16 14.35 16.35
CA GLU A 175 -13.57 14.54 15.95
C GLU A 175 -13.85 13.76 14.66
N ILE A 176 -12.96 13.84 13.68
CA ILE A 176 -13.12 13.13 12.40
C ILE A 176 -13.02 11.60 12.54
N PHE A 177 -12.15 11.10 13.43
CA PHE A 177 -11.99 9.66 13.60
C PHE A 177 -13.04 9.03 14.53
N PHE A 178 -13.44 9.72 15.59
CA PHE A 178 -14.32 9.14 16.61
C PHE A 178 -15.77 9.67 16.62
N ASP A 179 -16.02 10.81 15.98
CA ASP A 179 -17.37 11.39 15.86
C ASP A 179 -17.63 11.99 14.45
N PRO A 180 -17.30 11.25 13.36
CA PRO A 180 -17.55 11.73 12.00
C PRO A 180 -19.04 11.95 11.77
N ARG A 181 -19.42 12.96 10.98
CA ARG A 181 -20.81 13.34 10.74
C ARG A 181 -21.25 13.15 9.29
N HIS A 182 -20.33 13.21 8.35
CA HIS A 182 -20.67 13.04 6.94
C HIS A 182 -20.70 11.56 6.54
N PRO A 183 -21.71 11.08 5.78
CA PRO A 183 -21.81 9.68 5.35
C PRO A 183 -20.61 9.15 4.54
N TYR A 184 -19.96 10.02 3.76
CA TYR A 184 -18.72 9.63 3.07
C TYR A 184 -17.59 9.35 4.06
N THR A 185 -17.43 10.18 5.10
CA THR A 185 -16.40 9.94 6.14
C THR A 185 -16.68 8.63 6.88
N TRP A 186 -17.95 8.31 7.16
CA TRP A 186 -18.33 7.01 7.73
C TRP A 186 -17.89 5.85 6.83
N ALA A 187 -18.21 5.96 5.54
CA ALA A 187 -17.89 4.92 4.57
C ALA A 187 -16.36 4.77 4.38
N LEU A 188 -15.63 5.90 4.37
CA LEU A 188 -14.18 5.93 4.22
C LEU A 188 -13.47 5.25 5.41
N LEU A 189 -13.86 5.59 6.65
CA LEU A 189 -13.32 4.98 7.86
C LEU A 189 -13.71 3.50 7.97
N SER A 190 -14.98 3.16 7.69
CA SER A 190 -15.45 1.77 7.75
C SER A 190 -14.77 0.84 6.73
N ALA A 191 -14.24 1.40 5.64
CA ALA A 191 -13.54 0.63 4.59
C ALA A 191 -12.07 0.27 4.96
N LEU A 192 -11.59 0.70 6.14
CA LEU A 192 -10.25 0.39 6.60
C LEU A 192 -10.11 -1.11 6.93
N PRO A 193 -9.10 -1.82 6.39
CA PRO A 193 -8.88 -3.22 6.69
C PRO A 193 -8.62 -3.51 8.18
N GLN A 194 -8.04 -2.54 8.90
CA GLN A 194 -7.78 -2.64 10.34
C GLN A 194 -9.05 -2.75 11.19
N LEU A 195 -10.18 -2.25 10.69
CA LEU A 195 -11.50 -2.32 11.34
C LEU A 195 -12.33 -3.51 10.85
N GLY A 196 -11.84 -4.24 9.85
CA GLY A 196 -12.50 -5.40 9.28
C GLY A 196 -12.37 -6.64 10.18
N VAL A 197 -13.40 -7.47 10.19
CA VAL A 197 -13.36 -8.80 10.82
C VAL A 197 -12.97 -9.83 9.76
N LYS A 198 -11.97 -10.67 10.08
CA LYS A 198 -11.54 -11.73 9.17
C LYS A 198 -12.70 -12.66 8.82
N GLY A 199 -12.90 -12.92 7.53
CA GLY A 199 -14.01 -13.74 7.04
C GLY A 199 -15.29 -12.99 6.70
N GLU A 200 -15.44 -11.74 7.12
CA GLU A 200 -16.52 -10.84 6.74
C GLU A 200 -16.13 -9.95 5.54
N LYS A 201 -17.11 -9.35 4.88
CA LYS A 201 -16.85 -8.37 3.82
C LYS A 201 -16.50 -7.01 4.44
N LEU A 202 -15.43 -6.38 3.93
CA LEU A 202 -15.18 -4.99 4.25
C LEU A 202 -16.32 -4.11 3.74
N PRO A 203 -16.81 -3.16 4.55
CA PRO A 203 -17.70 -2.14 4.04
C PRO A 203 -17.03 -1.40 2.87
N ALA A 204 -17.65 -1.42 1.72
CA ALA A 204 -17.15 -0.77 0.51
C ALA A 204 -18.11 0.31 0.07
N ILE A 205 -17.57 1.39 -0.50
CA ILE A 205 -18.38 2.47 -1.05
C ILE A 205 -18.86 2.06 -2.43
N ASP A 206 -20.17 1.90 -2.60
CA ASP A 206 -20.77 1.48 -3.88
C ASP A 206 -20.60 2.55 -4.98
N GLY A 207 -20.63 2.12 -6.23
CA GLY A 207 -20.61 3.00 -7.40
C GLY A 207 -19.26 3.70 -7.63
N THR A 208 -19.26 4.66 -8.53
CA THR A 208 -18.10 5.48 -8.91
C THR A 208 -18.30 6.94 -8.51
N PRO A 209 -17.22 7.70 -8.23
CA PRO A 209 -17.31 9.14 -8.02
C PRO A 209 -18.00 9.84 -9.21
N PRO A 210 -18.70 10.96 -8.98
CA PRO A 210 -19.37 11.68 -10.05
C PRO A 210 -18.36 12.23 -11.07
N ASN A 211 -18.81 12.32 -12.33
CA ASN A 211 -18.03 13.00 -13.36
C ASN A 211 -18.12 14.51 -13.17
N LEU A 212 -17.00 15.15 -12.85
CA LEU A 212 -16.93 16.58 -12.57
C LEU A 212 -16.95 17.48 -13.81
N PHE A 213 -16.96 16.93 -15.03
CA PHE A 213 -17.21 17.72 -16.24
C PHE A 213 -18.62 18.32 -16.26
N ASN A 214 -19.58 17.65 -15.62
CA ASN A 214 -20.92 18.15 -15.45
C ASN A 214 -21.11 18.73 -14.04
N ARG A 215 -21.92 19.79 -13.95
CA ARG A 215 -22.29 20.35 -12.64
C ARG A 215 -23.09 19.29 -11.87
N VAL A 216 -22.59 18.94 -10.70
CA VAL A 216 -23.31 18.07 -9.76
C VAL A 216 -24.43 18.89 -9.13
N VAL A 217 -25.66 18.36 -9.14
CA VAL A 217 -26.84 18.95 -8.47
C VAL A 217 -27.00 18.22 -7.13
N GLY A 218 -27.27 18.97 -6.07
CA GLY A 218 -27.42 18.40 -4.73
C GLY A 218 -26.09 18.00 -4.08
N ASP A 219 -26.13 17.06 -3.14
CA ASP A 219 -24.95 16.47 -2.52
C ASP A 219 -24.25 15.54 -3.49
N SER A 220 -22.96 15.79 -3.75
CA SER A 220 -22.15 14.99 -4.67
C SER A 220 -22.02 13.51 -4.24
N PHE A 221 -22.21 13.20 -2.97
CA PHE A 221 -22.18 11.84 -2.46
C PHE A 221 -23.55 11.13 -2.45
N ALA A 222 -24.66 11.84 -2.64
CA ALA A 222 -26.02 11.28 -2.60
C ALA A 222 -26.20 10.00 -3.43
N PRO A 223 -25.71 9.88 -4.70
CA PRO A 223 -25.88 8.66 -5.51
C PRO A 223 -25.18 7.42 -4.92
N ARG A 224 -24.24 7.60 -4.00
CA ARG A 224 -23.46 6.54 -3.35
C ARG A 224 -23.83 6.36 -1.88
N ASN A 225 -24.70 7.21 -1.36
CA ASN A 225 -25.16 7.20 0.03
C ASN A 225 -26.43 6.37 0.15
N ARG A 226 -26.35 5.16 0.72
CA ARG A 226 -27.53 4.30 0.96
C ARG A 226 -28.58 4.91 1.90
N LYS A 227 -28.19 5.96 2.66
CA LYS A 227 -29.06 6.70 3.59
C LYS A 227 -29.38 8.10 3.07
N ALA A 228 -29.24 8.36 1.75
CA ALA A 228 -29.52 9.66 1.16
C ALA A 228 -30.99 10.06 1.37
N LEU A 229 -31.21 11.32 1.69
CA LEU A 229 -32.52 11.94 1.77
C LEU A 229 -32.91 12.47 0.38
N ASN A 230 -34.20 12.65 0.12
CA ASN A 230 -34.65 13.20 -1.17
C ASN A 230 -34.05 14.58 -1.46
N ILE A 231 -33.83 15.39 -0.45
CA ILE A 231 -33.24 16.73 -0.58
C ILE A 231 -31.77 16.66 -1.03
N ASP A 232 -31.02 15.59 -0.69
CA ASP A 232 -29.63 15.41 -1.12
C ASP A 232 -29.49 15.37 -2.65
N PHE A 233 -30.54 14.98 -3.38
CA PHE A 233 -30.56 14.95 -4.85
C PHE A 233 -31.00 16.28 -5.48
N LEU A 234 -31.54 17.21 -4.70
CA LEU A 234 -32.16 18.44 -5.18
C LEU A 234 -31.33 19.69 -4.86
N GLU A 235 -30.83 19.75 -3.62
CA GLU A 235 -30.14 20.93 -3.11
C GLU A 235 -28.81 20.56 -2.44
N GLU A 236 -27.80 21.37 -2.69
CA GLU A 236 -26.47 21.22 -2.06
C GLU A 236 -26.58 21.54 -0.57
N PRO A 237 -26.14 20.65 0.35
CA PRO A 237 -26.18 20.92 1.77
C PRO A 237 -25.24 22.07 2.15
N PRO A 238 -25.64 22.95 3.10
CA PRO A 238 -24.71 23.91 3.68
C PRO A 238 -23.73 23.21 4.61
N MET A 239 -22.66 23.92 4.99
CA MET A 239 -21.76 23.49 6.06
C MET A 239 -22.43 23.77 7.41
N PHE A 240 -22.75 22.74 8.18
CA PHE A 240 -23.32 22.84 9.53
C PHE A 240 -22.20 22.78 10.58
N ASP A 241 -22.33 23.63 11.63
CA ASP A 241 -21.47 23.58 12.81
C ASP A 241 -21.92 22.45 13.74
N VAL A 242 -21.02 21.52 14.06
CA VAL A 242 -21.22 20.43 15.03
C VAL A 242 -20.65 20.84 16.40
N THR A 243 -19.40 21.33 16.37
CA THR A 243 -18.67 21.93 17.48
C THR A 243 -17.98 23.21 16.98
N PRO A 244 -17.35 24.02 17.84
CA PRO A 244 -16.57 25.17 17.38
C PRO A 244 -15.44 24.85 16.42
N THR A 245 -14.98 23.59 16.39
CA THR A 245 -13.89 23.10 15.54
C THR A 245 -14.33 22.11 14.49
N HIS A 246 -15.56 21.58 14.57
CA HIS A 246 -16.08 20.52 13.71
C HIS A 246 -17.27 20.98 12.90
N GLN A 247 -17.16 20.88 11.58
CA GLN A 247 -18.21 21.23 10.64
C GLN A 247 -18.40 20.10 9.61
N ALA A 248 -19.64 19.87 9.16
CA ALA A 248 -19.94 18.88 8.14
C ALA A 248 -21.04 19.37 7.18
N LYS A 249 -20.87 19.02 5.90
CA LYS A 249 -21.71 19.43 4.78
C LYS A 249 -22.72 18.32 4.45
N THR A 250 -23.77 18.19 5.27
CA THR A 250 -24.78 17.14 5.08
C THR A 250 -26.14 17.57 5.63
N TRP A 251 -27.22 17.31 4.88
CA TRP A 251 -28.60 17.55 5.33
C TRP A 251 -29.00 16.70 6.54
N MET A 252 -28.26 15.65 6.87
CA MET A 252 -28.52 14.84 8.07
C MET A 252 -28.37 15.63 9.38
N LEU A 253 -27.70 16.78 9.36
CA LEU A 253 -27.54 17.68 10.49
C LEU A 253 -28.64 18.74 10.58
N ASP A 254 -29.54 18.86 9.61
CA ASP A 254 -30.70 19.72 9.68
C ASP A 254 -31.63 19.23 10.83
N PRO A 255 -32.15 20.11 11.69
CA PRO A 255 -33.04 19.71 12.79
C PRO A 255 -34.29 18.93 12.36
N ARG A 256 -34.70 19.05 11.10
CA ARG A 256 -35.86 18.35 10.52
C ARG A 256 -35.52 16.97 9.99
N ALA A 257 -34.23 16.66 9.84
CA ALA A 257 -33.79 15.38 9.31
C ALA A 257 -34.05 14.23 10.29
N PRO A 258 -34.30 13.01 9.80
CA PRO A 258 -34.38 11.83 10.65
C PRO A 258 -33.03 11.60 11.35
N LYS A 259 -33.05 11.24 12.63
CA LYS A 259 -31.83 10.86 13.36
C LYS A 259 -31.31 9.55 12.82
N LEU A 260 -30.19 9.58 12.14
CA LEU A 260 -29.52 8.40 11.61
C LEU A 260 -28.35 8.02 12.52
N GLU A 261 -28.29 6.75 12.88
CA GLU A 261 -27.16 6.23 13.66
C GLU A 261 -25.91 6.03 12.79
N GLN A 262 -24.77 6.30 13.41
CA GLN A 262 -23.46 5.98 12.83
C GLN A 262 -23.32 4.46 12.64
N PRO A 263 -22.52 4.01 11.66
CA PRO A 263 -22.20 2.58 11.49
C PRO A 263 -21.61 1.95 12.75
N ASP A 264 -21.88 0.67 12.97
CA ASP A 264 -21.37 -0.07 14.14
C ASP A 264 -19.85 -0.07 14.23
N SER A 265 -19.16 -0.12 13.10
CA SER A 265 -17.70 -0.02 13.03
C SER A 265 -17.17 1.27 13.64
N ILE A 266 -17.83 2.41 13.37
CA ILE A 266 -17.48 3.72 13.92
C ILE A 266 -17.80 3.77 15.40
N ARG A 267 -18.98 3.28 15.82
CA ARG A 267 -19.36 3.22 17.24
C ARG A 267 -18.38 2.38 18.06
N LYS A 268 -17.97 1.21 17.56
CA LYS A 268 -16.97 0.35 18.21
C LYS A 268 -15.60 1.05 18.29
N MET A 269 -15.17 1.70 17.22
CA MET A 269 -13.91 2.47 17.20
C MET A 269 -13.93 3.59 18.23
N SER A 270 -15.05 4.33 18.33
CA SER A 270 -15.23 5.42 19.31
C SER A 270 -15.26 4.90 20.75
N ALA A 271 -15.94 3.78 21.01
CA ALA A 271 -15.99 3.15 22.32
C ALA A 271 -14.62 2.68 22.81
N ASN A 272 -13.79 2.17 21.89
CA ASN A 272 -12.45 1.62 22.18
C ASN A 272 -11.33 2.65 22.01
N ALA A 273 -11.66 3.93 21.82
CA ALA A 273 -10.67 4.99 21.53
C ALA A 273 -9.54 5.08 22.56
N LYS A 274 -9.80 4.78 23.82
CA LYS A 274 -8.85 4.88 24.94
C LYS A 274 -8.47 3.53 25.56
N ASN A 275 -9.02 2.42 25.09
CA ASN A 275 -8.79 1.09 25.66
C ASN A 275 -8.36 0.10 24.58
N PRO A 276 -7.05 -0.14 24.38
CA PRO A 276 -6.52 -0.99 23.32
C PRO A 276 -6.76 -2.50 23.53
N ASP A 277 -7.11 -2.93 24.75
CA ASP A 277 -7.08 -4.34 25.16
C ASP A 277 -8.36 -5.15 24.86
N CYS A 278 -9.34 -4.56 24.15
CA CYS A 278 -10.56 -5.27 23.76
C CYS A 278 -10.47 -5.96 22.38
N ALA A 279 -9.33 -6.52 22.01
CA ALA A 279 -9.31 -7.54 20.96
C ALA A 279 -9.82 -8.85 21.60
N GLU A 280 -11.13 -9.12 21.45
CA GLU A 280 -11.71 -10.41 21.82
C GLU A 280 -10.84 -11.53 21.26
N GLY A 281 -10.50 -12.48 22.12
CA GLY A 281 -9.69 -13.63 21.78
C GLY A 281 -10.32 -14.41 20.63
N ILE A 282 -9.78 -14.23 19.43
CA ILE A 282 -10.09 -15.12 18.31
C ILE A 282 -9.45 -16.46 18.68
N ALA A 283 -10.28 -17.48 18.85
CA ALA A 283 -9.81 -18.84 19.08
C ALA A 283 -8.79 -19.20 18.00
N HIS A 284 -7.64 -19.73 18.42
CA HIS A 284 -6.63 -20.22 17.48
C HIS A 284 -7.31 -21.18 16.49
N PRO A 285 -7.26 -20.95 15.18
CA PRO A 285 -7.74 -21.95 14.25
C PRO A 285 -6.90 -23.20 14.46
N HIS A 286 -7.54 -24.29 14.85
CA HIS A 286 -6.87 -25.57 15.01
C HIS A 286 -6.21 -25.93 13.68
N ARG A 287 -4.92 -26.24 13.73
CA ARG A 287 -4.17 -26.80 12.59
C ARG A 287 -4.96 -28.02 12.07
N ASP A 288 -5.46 -27.94 10.83
CA ASP A 288 -5.95 -29.12 10.13
C ASP A 288 -4.73 -29.97 9.72
N PRO A 289 -4.51 -31.13 10.31
CA PRO A 289 -3.37 -31.99 9.99
C PRO A 289 -3.44 -32.56 8.57
N ASN A 290 -4.60 -32.46 7.90
CA ASN A 290 -4.85 -33.03 6.57
C ASN A 290 -4.76 -31.99 5.43
N ARG A 291 -4.13 -30.83 5.65
CA ARG A 291 -3.95 -29.83 4.59
C ARG A 291 -3.20 -30.41 3.40
N GLU A 292 -3.76 -30.29 2.19
CA GLU A 292 -3.16 -30.73 0.93
C GLU A 292 -2.12 -29.69 0.45
N PRO A 293 -0.81 -30.03 0.34
CA PRO A 293 0.18 -29.15 -0.24
C PRO A 293 -0.14 -28.90 -1.72
N LEU A 294 -0.23 -27.63 -2.13
CA LEU A 294 -0.45 -27.26 -3.52
C LEU A 294 0.83 -26.79 -4.20
N VAL A 295 1.58 -25.90 -3.53
CA VAL A 295 2.86 -25.39 -4.00
C VAL A 295 3.91 -25.59 -2.90
N GLU A 296 5.02 -26.22 -3.23
CA GLU A 296 6.16 -26.37 -2.33
C GLU A 296 7.38 -25.69 -2.95
N VAL A 297 8.05 -24.87 -2.17
CA VAL A 297 9.29 -24.18 -2.53
C VAL A 297 10.39 -24.71 -1.63
N LYS A 298 11.45 -25.30 -2.23
CA LYS A 298 12.54 -25.95 -1.51
C LYS A 298 13.89 -25.38 -1.95
N ASN A 299 14.63 -24.80 -0.99
CA ASN A 299 15.96 -24.22 -1.18
C ASN A 299 16.05 -23.28 -2.40
N LEU A 300 15.00 -22.50 -2.63
CA LEU A 300 14.90 -21.63 -3.80
C LEU A 300 15.99 -20.56 -3.77
N GLN A 301 16.77 -20.51 -4.85
CA GLN A 301 17.72 -19.45 -5.09
C GLN A 301 17.51 -18.84 -6.47
N VAL A 302 17.49 -17.50 -6.52
CA VAL A 302 17.40 -16.73 -7.76
C VAL A 302 18.48 -15.67 -7.78
N THR A 303 19.30 -15.72 -8.84
CA THR A 303 20.44 -14.82 -9.03
C THR A 303 20.33 -14.11 -10.37
N PHE A 304 20.56 -12.81 -10.39
CA PHE A 304 20.61 -11.99 -11.58
C PHE A 304 22.05 -11.55 -11.91
N GLY A 305 22.30 -11.28 -13.19
CA GLY A 305 23.60 -10.82 -13.67
C GLY A 305 24.61 -11.97 -13.89
N ALA A 306 25.81 -11.62 -14.32
CA ALA A 306 26.89 -12.56 -14.62
C ALA A 306 28.24 -12.07 -14.07
N GLY A 307 29.15 -13.00 -13.75
CA GLY A 307 30.51 -12.71 -13.30
C GLY A 307 30.54 -11.87 -12.02
N ARG A 308 31.32 -10.78 -12.01
CA ARG A 308 31.50 -9.89 -10.83
C ARG A 308 30.27 -9.04 -10.49
N LYS A 309 29.26 -8.97 -11.37
CA LYS A 309 28.00 -8.22 -11.15
C LYS A 309 26.84 -9.16 -10.76
N LYS A 310 27.15 -10.32 -10.23
CA LYS A 310 26.17 -11.30 -9.77
C LYS A 310 25.47 -10.78 -8.51
N PHE A 311 24.13 -10.74 -8.52
CA PHE A 311 23.28 -10.32 -7.41
C PHE A 311 22.32 -11.45 -7.04
N VAL A 312 22.39 -11.92 -5.81
CA VAL A 312 21.48 -12.94 -5.28
C VAL A 312 20.25 -12.22 -4.74
N ALA A 313 19.14 -12.37 -5.45
CA ALA A 313 17.87 -11.73 -5.08
C ALA A 313 17.03 -12.57 -4.11
N VAL A 314 17.16 -13.89 -4.20
CA VAL A 314 16.49 -14.88 -3.33
C VAL A 314 17.53 -15.92 -2.96
N ASP A 315 17.63 -16.23 -1.67
CA ASP A 315 18.66 -17.11 -1.13
C ASP A 315 18.08 -18.07 -0.10
N ASP A 316 18.04 -19.36 -0.45
CA ASP A 316 17.62 -20.49 0.39
C ASP A 316 16.20 -20.31 1.00
N VAL A 317 15.22 -20.03 0.14
CA VAL A 317 13.83 -19.84 0.58
C VAL A 317 13.08 -21.17 0.57
N ASN A 318 12.41 -21.45 1.71
CA ASN A 318 11.67 -22.68 1.95
C ASN A 318 10.28 -22.36 2.52
N PHE A 319 9.20 -22.84 1.87
CA PHE A 319 7.82 -22.78 2.39
C PHE A 319 6.88 -23.65 1.57
N THR A 320 5.72 -23.95 2.16
CA THR A 320 4.64 -24.69 1.52
C THR A 320 3.37 -23.87 1.54
N ILE A 321 2.64 -23.81 0.42
CA ILE A 321 1.31 -23.22 0.30
C ILE A 321 0.29 -24.35 0.17
N TYR A 322 -0.72 -24.32 1.02
CA TYR A 322 -1.77 -25.34 1.05
C TYR A 322 -2.95 -24.91 0.18
N LYS A 323 -3.69 -25.89 -0.33
CA LYS A 323 -4.86 -25.68 -1.17
C LYS A 323 -5.94 -24.87 -0.44
N GLY A 324 -6.48 -23.85 -1.10
CA GLY A 324 -7.51 -22.97 -0.54
C GLY A 324 -7.01 -21.92 0.44
N GLU A 325 -5.69 -21.85 0.70
CA GLU A 325 -5.11 -20.85 1.61
C GLU A 325 -4.74 -19.56 0.87
N THR A 326 -4.74 -18.46 1.60
CA THR A 326 -4.07 -17.22 1.23
C THR A 326 -2.76 -17.14 2.02
N PHE A 327 -1.67 -17.45 1.37
CA PHE A 327 -0.32 -17.32 1.91
C PHE A 327 0.26 -15.97 1.51
N SER A 328 0.65 -15.15 2.47
CA SER A 328 1.19 -13.82 2.18
C SER A 328 2.70 -13.75 2.35
N LEU A 329 3.32 -12.96 1.48
CA LEU A 329 4.76 -12.67 1.53
C LEU A 329 4.95 -11.17 1.71
N VAL A 330 5.54 -10.77 2.85
CA VAL A 330 5.73 -9.38 3.26
C VAL A 330 7.19 -9.04 3.50
N GLY A 331 7.55 -7.77 3.40
CA GLY A 331 8.90 -7.25 3.61
C GLY A 331 9.13 -5.96 2.83
N GLU A 332 10.29 -5.35 3.00
CA GLU A 332 10.67 -4.12 2.33
C GLU A 332 10.75 -4.25 0.81
N SER A 333 10.70 -3.11 0.10
CA SER A 333 10.90 -3.06 -1.35
C SER A 333 12.29 -3.61 -1.71
N GLY A 334 12.36 -4.46 -2.74
CA GLY A 334 13.61 -5.11 -3.15
C GLY A 334 14.02 -6.32 -2.30
N SER A 335 13.22 -6.77 -1.33
CA SER A 335 13.54 -7.96 -0.52
C SER A 335 13.41 -9.30 -1.26
N GLY A 336 12.88 -9.32 -2.50
CA GLY A 336 12.77 -10.52 -3.33
C GLY A 336 11.36 -11.08 -3.52
N LYS A 337 10.31 -10.46 -2.94
CA LYS A 337 8.90 -10.93 -3.00
C LYS A 337 8.41 -11.23 -4.43
N THR A 338 8.43 -10.22 -5.28
CA THR A 338 8.03 -10.34 -6.69
C THR A 338 8.89 -11.36 -7.45
N THR A 339 10.18 -11.46 -7.10
CA THR A 339 11.09 -12.44 -7.71
C THR A 339 10.67 -13.87 -7.38
N ILE A 340 10.28 -14.14 -6.12
CA ILE A 340 9.76 -15.45 -5.70
C ILE A 340 8.46 -15.76 -6.46
N GLY A 341 7.49 -14.85 -6.48
CA GLY A 341 6.23 -15.03 -7.20
C GLY A 341 6.44 -15.35 -8.67
N ARG A 342 7.31 -14.60 -9.37
CA ARG A 342 7.66 -14.83 -10.77
C ARG A 342 8.44 -16.13 -11.01
N ALA A 343 9.23 -16.58 -10.05
CA ALA A 343 9.93 -17.86 -10.12
C ALA A 343 8.94 -19.03 -10.02
N ILE A 344 7.95 -18.95 -9.13
CA ILE A 344 6.92 -19.99 -8.97
C ILE A 344 6.09 -20.16 -10.24
N VAL A 345 5.65 -19.07 -10.87
CA VAL A 345 4.91 -19.13 -12.16
C VAL A 345 5.83 -19.23 -13.39
N ARG A 346 7.12 -19.50 -13.21
CA ARG A 346 8.11 -19.74 -14.26
C ARG A 346 8.42 -18.55 -15.19
N ILE A 347 8.09 -17.32 -14.78
CA ILE A 347 8.50 -16.10 -15.51
C ILE A 347 10.00 -15.88 -15.34
N ASN A 348 10.52 -16.03 -14.12
CA ASN A 348 11.95 -15.95 -13.84
C ASN A 348 12.56 -17.37 -13.71
N PRO A 349 13.70 -17.65 -14.34
CA PRO A 349 14.42 -18.89 -14.11
C PRO A 349 14.98 -18.93 -12.69
N ILE A 350 14.99 -20.10 -12.07
CA ILE A 350 15.65 -20.32 -10.80
C ILE A 350 17.12 -20.67 -11.00
N THR A 351 17.97 -20.33 -10.02
CA THR A 351 19.40 -20.65 -10.05
C THR A 351 19.69 -22.00 -9.38
N ALA A 352 19.01 -22.26 -8.25
CA ALA A 352 19.10 -23.51 -7.49
C ALA A 352 17.78 -23.76 -6.75
N GLY A 353 17.64 -24.94 -6.18
CA GLY A 353 16.43 -25.38 -5.49
C GLY A 353 15.37 -25.94 -6.43
N GLU A 354 14.17 -26.10 -5.93
CA GLU A 354 13.05 -26.61 -6.72
C GLU A 354 11.71 -26.00 -6.30
N VAL A 355 10.79 -25.95 -7.24
CA VAL A 355 9.39 -25.60 -7.04
C VAL A 355 8.55 -26.79 -7.51
N LEU A 356 7.66 -27.25 -6.62
CA LEU A 356 6.71 -28.33 -6.89
C LEU A 356 5.29 -27.76 -6.93
N TYR A 357 4.48 -28.26 -7.85
CA TYR A 357 3.05 -28.02 -7.92
C TYR A 357 2.33 -29.36 -7.86
N ARG A 358 1.48 -29.57 -6.84
CA ARG A 358 0.82 -30.87 -6.56
C ARG A 358 1.83 -32.03 -6.45
N GLY A 359 2.98 -31.79 -5.82
CA GLY A 359 4.06 -32.77 -5.67
C GLY A 359 4.92 -32.99 -6.92
N GLU A 360 4.55 -32.43 -8.08
CA GLU A 360 5.33 -32.54 -9.31
C GLU A 360 6.27 -31.34 -9.47
N ARG A 361 7.53 -31.60 -9.80
CA ARG A 361 8.51 -30.54 -10.04
C ARG A 361 8.15 -29.75 -11.29
N ILE A 362 7.98 -28.45 -11.12
CA ILE A 362 7.68 -27.50 -12.21
C ILE A 362 8.86 -26.58 -12.55
N SER A 363 9.92 -26.58 -11.76
CA SER A 363 11.13 -25.78 -12.00
C SER A 363 12.10 -26.44 -12.99
N GLY A 364 12.90 -25.63 -13.70
CA GLY A 364 13.88 -26.12 -14.67
C GLY A 364 13.25 -26.61 -15.99
N LYS A 365 13.83 -27.63 -16.59
CA LYS A 365 13.30 -28.25 -17.83
C LYS A 365 12.17 -29.20 -17.50
N ILE A 366 11.01 -28.99 -18.08
CA ILE A 366 9.80 -29.82 -17.95
C ILE A 366 9.24 -30.13 -19.34
N SER A 367 8.32 -31.09 -19.44
CA SER A 367 7.66 -31.43 -20.70
C SER A 367 6.73 -30.27 -21.15
N LYS A 368 6.43 -30.21 -22.46
CA LYS A 368 5.47 -29.21 -22.99
C LYS A 368 4.08 -29.36 -22.39
N GLU A 369 3.66 -30.56 -22.06
CA GLU A 369 2.37 -30.85 -21.45
C GLU A 369 2.31 -30.32 -20.02
N GLN A 370 3.34 -30.57 -19.21
CA GLN A 370 3.48 -30.01 -17.86
C GLN A 370 3.52 -28.47 -17.90
N ASP A 371 4.28 -27.89 -18.84
CA ASP A 371 4.38 -26.44 -19.00
C ASP A 371 3.01 -25.81 -19.31
N LEU A 372 2.26 -26.40 -20.24
CA LEU A 372 0.89 -25.97 -20.54
C LEU A 372 -0.04 -26.10 -19.34
N ASN A 373 0.08 -27.17 -18.56
CA ASN A 373 -0.72 -27.34 -17.34
C ASN A 373 -0.39 -26.26 -16.32
N VAL A 374 0.89 -25.95 -16.08
CA VAL A 374 1.32 -24.87 -15.18
C VAL A 374 0.79 -23.52 -15.65
N ILE A 375 0.92 -23.19 -16.94
CA ILE A 375 0.41 -21.95 -17.52
C ILE A 375 -1.10 -21.81 -17.30
N ARG A 376 -1.86 -22.89 -17.40
CA ARG A 376 -3.32 -22.86 -17.19
C ARG A 376 -3.71 -22.75 -15.72
N LYS A 377 -3.00 -23.46 -14.85
CA LYS A 377 -3.36 -23.64 -13.44
C LYS A 377 -2.73 -22.63 -12.50
N CYS A 378 -1.60 -22.05 -12.88
CA CYS A 378 -0.87 -21.05 -12.10
C CYS A 378 -0.84 -19.73 -12.87
N GLN A 379 -1.56 -18.74 -12.37
CA GLN A 379 -1.67 -17.42 -13.01
C GLN A 379 -1.09 -16.32 -12.13
N MET A 380 -0.89 -15.12 -12.70
CA MET A 380 -0.37 -13.97 -11.99
C MET A 380 -1.22 -12.72 -12.24
N ILE A 381 -1.55 -12.01 -11.15
CA ILE A 381 -2.08 -10.64 -11.18
C ILE A 381 -0.90 -9.72 -10.93
N PHE A 382 -0.63 -8.82 -11.87
CA PHE A 382 0.53 -7.93 -11.83
C PHE A 382 0.28 -6.67 -11.02
N GLN A 383 1.33 -6.09 -10.46
CA GLN A 383 1.33 -4.90 -9.61
C GLN A 383 0.75 -3.66 -10.30
N ASP A 384 1.16 -3.41 -11.54
CA ASP A 384 0.71 -2.24 -12.31
C ASP A 384 -0.23 -2.65 -13.44
N PRO A 385 -1.55 -2.35 -13.30
CA PRO A 385 -2.51 -2.65 -14.35
C PRO A 385 -2.26 -1.82 -15.62
N MET A 386 -1.64 -0.63 -15.54
CA MET A 386 -1.32 0.18 -16.69
C MET A 386 -0.22 -0.46 -17.54
N ALA A 387 0.87 -0.87 -16.91
CA ALA A 387 1.97 -1.53 -17.60
C ALA A 387 1.63 -2.93 -18.08
N SER A 388 0.66 -3.62 -17.45
CA SER A 388 0.31 -5.00 -17.77
C SER A 388 -0.77 -5.18 -18.83
N LEU A 389 -1.53 -4.13 -19.17
CA LEU A 389 -2.57 -4.15 -20.19
C LEU A 389 -2.08 -3.46 -21.46
N ASN A 390 -2.39 -4.05 -22.62
CA ASN A 390 -2.08 -3.43 -23.90
C ASN A 390 -3.10 -2.32 -24.20
N GLU A 391 -2.69 -1.06 -24.08
CA GLU A 391 -3.54 0.14 -24.29
C GLU A 391 -4.13 0.24 -25.72
N ARG A 392 -3.56 -0.49 -26.68
CA ARG A 392 -4.00 -0.51 -28.09
C ARG A 392 -4.96 -1.66 -28.40
N ALA A 393 -5.19 -2.55 -27.45
CA ALA A 393 -6.08 -3.69 -27.59
C ALA A 393 -7.40 -3.47 -26.85
N LYS A 394 -8.50 -4.01 -27.39
CA LYS A 394 -9.79 -4.01 -26.70
C LYS A 394 -9.76 -4.98 -25.52
N VAL A 395 -10.59 -4.69 -24.51
CA VAL A 395 -10.72 -5.52 -23.30
C VAL A 395 -11.08 -6.98 -23.66
N ASP A 396 -11.92 -7.19 -24.67
CA ASP A 396 -12.24 -8.53 -25.20
C ASP A 396 -10.97 -9.33 -25.56
N TYR A 397 -10.07 -8.72 -26.33
CA TYR A 397 -8.81 -9.36 -26.72
C TYR A 397 -7.88 -9.59 -25.52
N ILE A 398 -7.71 -8.57 -24.67
CA ILE A 398 -6.83 -8.64 -23.49
C ILE A 398 -7.24 -9.81 -22.58
N ILE A 399 -8.53 -9.94 -22.28
CA ILE A 399 -9.03 -11.02 -21.42
C ILE A 399 -8.88 -12.38 -22.12
N SER A 400 -9.22 -12.47 -23.40
CA SER A 400 -9.21 -13.74 -24.13
C SER A 400 -7.85 -14.15 -24.72
N GLU A 401 -6.79 -13.38 -24.51
CA GLU A 401 -5.47 -13.67 -25.08
C GLU A 401 -4.96 -15.08 -24.71
N GLY A 402 -5.14 -15.48 -23.45
CA GLY A 402 -4.78 -16.84 -23.00
C GLY A 402 -5.61 -17.92 -23.70
N LEU A 403 -6.89 -17.68 -23.98
CA LEU A 403 -7.73 -18.61 -24.71
C LEU A 403 -7.27 -18.76 -26.17
N TYR A 404 -6.87 -17.64 -26.81
CA TYR A 404 -6.33 -17.67 -28.17
C TYR A 404 -5.03 -18.46 -28.27
N ASN A 405 -4.08 -18.14 -27.40
CA ASN A 405 -2.75 -18.74 -27.44
C ASN A 405 -2.76 -20.25 -27.18
N HIS A 406 -3.76 -20.74 -26.45
CA HIS A 406 -3.85 -22.16 -26.06
C HIS A 406 -5.06 -22.88 -26.65
N HIS A 407 -5.77 -22.27 -27.60
CA HIS A 407 -6.94 -22.83 -28.28
C HIS A 407 -8.00 -23.42 -27.33
N LEU A 408 -8.33 -22.67 -26.25
CA LEU A 408 -9.21 -23.09 -25.16
C LEU A 408 -10.68 -22.63 -25.37
N TYR A 409 -11.11 -22.48 -26.58
CA TYR A 409 -12.50 -22.12 -26.95
C TYR A 409 -12.94 -22.96 -28.16
N LYS A 410 -14.24 -23.19 -28.29
CA LYS A 410 -14.82 -23.98 -29.39
C LYS A 410 -14.93 -23.15 -30.65
N ASP A 411 -15.52 -21.97 -30.53
CA ASP A 411 -15.75 -21.01 -31.59
C ASP A 411 -15.74 -19.58 -31.06
N GLN A 412 -15.89 -18.59 -31.93
CA GLN A 412 -15.86 -17.18 -31.55
C GLN A 412 -17.01 -16.79 -30.59
N LYS A 413 -18.15 -17.46 -30.69
CA LYS A 413 -19.29 -17.21 -29.81
C LYS A 413 -19.01 -17.69 -28.38
N ASP A 414 -18.46 -18.90 -28.25
CA ASP A 414 -18.01 -19.49 -26.98
C ASP A 414 -16.94 -18.61 -26.31
N ARG A 415 -15.95 -18.13 -27.08
CA ARG A 415 -14.92 -17.22 -26.58
C ARG A 415 -15.51 -15.93 -26.01
N GLN A 416 -16.40 -15.28 -26.79
CA GLN A 416 -17.06 -14.04 -26.34
C GLN A 416 -17.91 -14.26 -25.09
N GLU A 417 -18.59 -15.40 -24.99
CA GLU A 417 -19.39 -15.74 -23.80
C GLU A 417 -18.50 -15.97 -22.57
N GLN A 418 -17.32 -16.61 -22.73
CA GLN A 418 -16.35 -16.76 -21.66
C GLN A 418 -15.82 -15.38 -21.19
N VAL A 419 -15.55 -14.45 -22.10
CA VAL A 419 -15.12 -13.07 -21.77
C VAL A 419 -16.19 -12.33 -20.99
N LYS A 420 -17.47 -12.41 -21.43
CA LYS A 420 -18.60 -11.77 -20.73
C LYS A 420 -18.72 -12.29 -19.29
N LYS A 421 -18.68 -13.60 -19.10
CA LYS A 421 -18.70 -14.23 -17.77
C LYS A 421 -17.54 -13.78 -16.91
N ALA A 422 -16.32 -13.70 -17.47
CA ALA A 422 -15.15 -13.22 -16.72
C ALA A 422 -15.30 -11.76 -16.29
N LEU A 423 -15.91 -10.90 -17.12
CA LEU A 423 -16.22 -9.51 -16.74
C LEU A 423 -17.26 -9.44 -15.62
N GLU A 424 -18.35 -10.21 -15.72
CA GLU A 424 -19.40 -10.27 -14.70
C GLU A 424 -18.85 -10.74 -13.35
N GLU A 425 -17.98 -11.75 -13.35
CA GLU A 425 -17.34 -12.27 -12.12
C GLU A 425 -16.49 -11.25 -11.38
N VAL A 426 -15.90 -10.29 -12.11
CA VAL A 426 -15.14 -9.19 -11.48
C VAL A 426 -16.01 -7.94 -11.27
N GLY A 427 -17.34 -8.03 -11.48
CA GLY A 427 -18.28 -6.94 -11.28
C GLY A 427 -18.16 -5.83 -12.32
N LEU A 428 -17.81 -6.17 -13.56
CA LEU A 428 -17.80 -5.28 -14.71
C LEU A 428 -18.92 -5.65 -15.69
N LEU A 429 -19.43 -4.63 -16.39
CA LEU A 429 -20.49 -4.86 -17.38
C LEU A 429 -19.93 -5.58 -18.62
N PRO A 430 -20.64 -6.56 -19.19
CA PRO A 430 -20.24 -7.29 -20.41
C PRO A 430 -19.96 -6.37 -21.61
N GLU A 431 -20.67 -5.24 -21.73
CA GLU A 431 -20.52 -4.25 -22.80
C GLU A 431 -19.13 -3.59 -22.79
N PHE A 432 -18.44 -3.64 -21.65
CA PHE A 432 -17.07 -3.10 -21.51
C PHE A 432 -16.04 -3.87 -22.33
N SER A 433 -16.37 -5.07 -22.81
CA SER A 433 -15.53 -5.87 -23.68
C SER A 433 -15.07 -5.15 -24.95
N SER A 434 -15.89 -4.23 -25.47
CA SER A 434 -15.63 -3.47 -26.71
C SER A 434 -14.72 -2.24 -26.53
N ARG A 435 -14.45 -1.84 -25.30
CA ARG A 435 -13.69 -0.63 -24.94
C ARG A 435 -12.20 -0.88 -24.83
N PHE A 436 -11.43 0.21 -24.73
CA PHE A 436 -9.98 0.18 -24.52
C PHE A 436 -9.60 0.49 -23.06
N PRO A 437 -8.43 0.02 -22.55
CA PRO A 437 -8.02 0.23 -21.17
C PRO A 437 -8.00 1.69 -20.71
N HIS A 438 -7.61 2.64 -21.56
CA HIS A 438 -7.55 4.06 -21.21
C HIS A 438 -8.92 4.70 -20.91
N GLU A 439 -10.03 4.04 -21.26
CA GLU A 439 -11.39 4.49 -20.95
C GLU A 439 -11.85 4.11 -19.53
N PHE A 440 -11.01 3.41 -18.75
CA PHE A 440 -11.35 2.86 -17.44
C PHE A 440 -10.57 3.52 -16.31
N SER A 441 -11.18 3.56 -15.12
CA SER A 441 -10.49 3.92 -13.88
C SER A 441 -9.44 2.88 -13.48
N GLY A 442 -8.49 3.25 -12.60
CA GLY A 442 -7.46 2.33 -12.10
C GLY A 442 -8.03 1.03 -11.51
N GLY A 443 -9.10 1.14 -10.70
CA GLY A 443 -9.77 -0.03 -10.12
C GLY A 443 -10.48 -0.90 -11.14
N GLN A 444 -11.06 -0.32 -12.19
CA GLN A 444 -11.66 -1.09 -13.28
C GLN A 444 -10.60 -1.80 -14.12
N ARG A 445 -9.45 -1.16 -14.39
CA ARG A 445 -8.30 -1.79 -15.06
C ARG A 445 -7.74 -2.95 -14.25
N GLN A 446 -7.65 -2.78 -12.92
CA GLN A 446 -7.24 -3.89 -12.03
C GLN A 446 -8.19 -5.08 -12.14
N ARG A 447 -9.50 -4.85 -12.16
CA ARG A 447 -10.51 -5.91 -12.36
C ARG A 447 -10.40 -6.58 -13.74
N ILE A 448 -10.06 -5.83 -14.80
CA ILE A 448 -9.76 -6.40 -16.12
C ILE A 448 -8.53 -7.32 -16.05
N GLY A 449 -7.47 -6.91 -15.34
CA GLY A 449 -6.28 -7.75 -15.09
C GLY A 449 -6.61 -9.03 -14.31
N ILE A 450 -7.50 -8.94 -13.31
CA ILE A 450 -8.01 -10.10 -12.58
C ILE A 450 -8.82 -11.02 -13.52
N ALA A 451 -9.76 -10.48 -14.32
CA ALA A 451 -10.54 -11.26 -15.29
C ALA A 451 -9.67 -12.01 -16.30
N ARG A 452 -8.57 -11.35 -16.79
CA ARG A 452 -7.58 -11.99 -17.66
C ARG A 452 -6.93 -13.20 -17.02
N SER A 453 -6.63 -13.16 -15.73
CA SER A 453 -6.06 -14.29 -15.00
C SER A 453 -7.10 -15.39 -14.75
N LEU A 454 -8.35 -15.03 -14.45
CA LEU A 454 -9.43 -15.97 -14.12
C LEU A 454 -9.96 -16.77 -15.31
N ILE A 455 -9.87 -16.24 -16.54
CA ILE A 455 -10.42 -16.89 -17.73
C ILE A 455 -9.74 -18.23 -18.03
N MET A 456 -8.50 -18.40 -17.59
CA MET A 456 -7.73 -19.64 -17.68
C MET A 456 -8.17 -20.72 -16.70
N ARG A 457 -9.10 -20.40 -15.79
CA ARG A 457 -9.58 -21.27 -14.69
C ARG A 457 -8.43 -21.81 -13.84
N PRO A 458 -7.62 -20.91 -13.24
CA PRO A 458 -6.50 -21.29 -12.40
C PRO A 458 -6.96 -21.96 -11.10
N GLU A 459 -6.04 -22.65 -10.44
CA GLU A 459 -6.16 -23.14 -9.06
C GLU A 459 -5.29 -22.32 -8.11
N PHE A 460 -4.19 -21.77 -8.65
CA PHE A 460 -3.24 -20.97 -7.91
C PHE A 460 -3.00 -19.62 -8.61
N ILE A 461 -3.02 -18.55 -7.83
CA ILE A 461 -2.78 -17.18 -8.31
C ILE A 461 -1.70 -16.50 -7.46
N VAL A 462 -0.67 -16.01 -8.11
CA VAL A 462 0.26 -15.05 -7.50
C VAL A 462 -0.33 -13.65 -7.69
N ALA A 463 -0.75 -13.02 -6.61
CA ALA A 463 -1.25 -11.65 -6.58
C ALA A 463 -0.13 -10.70 -6.13
N ASP A 464 0.56 -10.09 -7.09
CA ASP A 464 1.72 -9.20 -6.84
C ASP A 464 1.23 -7.76 -6.67
N GLU A 465 1.13 -7.32 -5.42
CA GLU A 465 0.65 -5.99 -5.00
C GLU A 465 -0.65 -5.54 -5.69
N PRO A 466 -1.72 -6.35 -5.69
CA PRO A 466 -2.88 -6.14 -6.55
C PRO A 466 -3.72 -4.89 -6.21
N ILE A 467 -3.39 -4.19 -5.13
CA ILE A 467 -4.15 -3.05 -4.59
C ILE A 467 -3.30 -1.83 -4.28
N SER A 468 -1.98 -1.86 -4.54
CA SER A 468 -1.04 -0.81 -4.12
C SER A 468 -1.34 0.57 -4.73
N ALA A 469 -1.84 0.61 -5.96
CA ALA A 469 -2.16 1.83 -6.70
C ALA A 469 -3.63 2.27 -6.60
N LEU A 470 -4.40 1.72 -5.63
CA LEU A 470 -5.84 1.95 -5.52
C LEU A 470 -6.20 2.77 -4.29
N ASP A 471 -7.19 3.66 -4.44
CA ASP A 471 -7.81 4.40 -3.34
C ASP A 471 -8.46 3.45 -2.32
N VAL A 472 -8.57 3.86 -1.06
CA VAL A 472 -9.10 3.05 0.05
C VAL A 472 -10.44 2.39 -0.28
N SER A 473 -11.38 3.13 -0.88
CA SER A 473 -12.71 2.61 -1.22
C SER A 473 -12.69 1.51 -2.29
N ILE A 474 -11.83 1.67 -3.29
CA ILE A 474 -11.66 0.70 -4.39
C ILE A 474 -10.86 -0.51 -3.89
N ARG A 475 -9.87 -0.27 -3.02
CA ARG A 475 -9.06 -1.31 -2.36
C ARG A 475 -9.94 -2.32 -1.63
N ALA A 476 -10.89 -1.84 -0.81
CA ALA A 476 -11.86 -2.70 -0.12
C ALA A 476 -12.71 -3.55 -1.10
N GLN A 477 -13.16 -2.97 -2.21
CA GLN A 477 -13.91 -3.70 -3.23
C GLN A 477 -13.08 -4.83 -3.88
N VAL A 478 -11.81 -4.57 -4.20
CA VAL A 478 -10.92 -5.58 -4.81
C VAL A 478 -10.56 -6.68 -3.80
N LEU A 479 -10.35 -6.34 -2.53
CA LEU A 479 -10.12 -7.34 -1.47
C LEU A 479 -11.33 -8.26 -1.28
N ASN A 480 -12.54 -7.69 -1.24
CA ASN A 480 -13.77 -8.47 -1.18
C ASN A 480 -13.92 -9.38 -2.40
N LEU A 481 -13.62 -8.88 -3.60
CA LEU A 481 -13.64 -9.67 -4.83
C LEU A 481 -12.68 -10.87 -4.74
N LEU A 482 -11.43 -10.67 -4.30
CA LEU A 482 -10.45 -11.75 -4.16
C LEU A 482 -10.91 -12.79 -3.12
N ASN A 483 -11.49 -12.36 -2.01
CA ASN A 483 -12.06 -13.25 -1.01
C ASN A 483 -13.28 -14.03 -1.54
N ASP A 484 -14.18 -13.37 -2.27
CA ASP A 484 -15.34 -14.04 -2.89
C ASP A 484 -14.88 -15.08 -3.93
N LEU A 485 -13.89 -14.75 -4.75
CA LEU A 485 -13.30 -15.69 -5.72
C LEU A 485 -12.63 -16.88 -5.03
N LYS A 486 -11.92 -16.66 -3.90
CA LYS A 486 -11.36 -17.74 -3.08
C LYS A 486 -12.45 -18.69 -2.61
N LYS A 487 -13.53 -18.17 -2.02
CA LYS A 487 -14.65 -18.96 -1.50
C LYS A 487 -15.43 -19.69 -2.61
N ASN A 488 -15.73 -19.01 -3.71
CA ASN A 488 -16.61 -19.53 -4.76
C ASN A 488 -15.90 -20.49 -5.73
N ARG A 489 -14.60 -20.29 -5.98
CA ARG A 489 -13.81 -21.08 -6.93
C ARG A 489 -12.77 -21.98 -6.28
N GLY A 490 -12.60 -21.92 -4.95
CA GLY A 490 -11.58 -22.68 -4.23
C GLY A 490 -10.14 -22.26 -4.60
N LEU A 491 -9.93 -20.98 -4.91
CA LEU A 491 -8.63 -20.46 -5.32
C LEU A 491 -7.64 -20.46 -4.15
N THR A 492 -6.38 -20.71 -4.48
CA THR A 492 -5.24 -20.56 -3.58
C THR A 492 -4.42 -19.35 -4.00
N TYR A 493 -4.00 -18.53 -3.05
CA TYR A 493 -3.24 -17.31 -3.33
C TYR A 493 -1.83 -17.33 -2.71
N LEU A 494 -0.84 -16.88 -3.50
CA LEU A 494 0.34 -16.22 -2.97
C LEU A 494 0.10 -14.72 -3.07
N PHE A 495 -0.17 -14.05 -1.96
CA PHE A 495 -0.47 -12.64 -1.89
C PHE A 495 0.78 -11.85 -1.49
N ILE A 496 1.30 -11.03 -2.38
CA ILE A 496 2.47 -10.18 -2.13
C ILE A 496 1.96 -8.78 -1.84
N ALA A 497 2.33 -8.21 -0.70
CA ALA A 497 2.00 -6.84 -0.35
C ALA A 497 3.05 -6.23 0.59
N HIS A 498 3.03 -4.90 0.65
CA HIS A 498 3.80 -4.12 1.62
C HIS A 498 2.90 -3.54 2.73
N ASP A 499 1.58 -3.50 2.54
CA ASP A 499 0.60 -3.04 3.54
C ASP A 499 0.18 -4.20 4.45
N LEU A 500 0.77 -4.25 5.64
CA LEU A 500 0.53 -5.30 6.62
C LEU A 500 -0.90 -5.31 7.18
N SER A 501 -1.61 -4.17 7.15
CA SER A 501 -3.00 -4.12 7.58
C SER A 501 -3.91 -4.92 6.65
N VAL A 502 -3.66 -4.80 5.35
CA VAL A 502 -4.33 -5.59 4.32
C VAL A 502 -3.98 -7.07 4.47
N VAL A 503 -2.69 -7.35 4.67
CA VAL A 503 -2.19 -8.72 4.81
C VAL A 503 -2.83 -9.41 6.02
N ARG A 504 -2.94 -8.74 7.17
CA ARG A 504 -3.64 -9.27 8.35
C ARG A 504 -5.09 -9.67 8.03
N PHE A 505 -5.81 -8.84 7.25
CA PHE A 505 -7.21 -9.09 6.91
C PHE A 505 -7.41 -10.29 5.96
N ILE A 506 -6.54 -10.43 4.91
CA ILE A 506 -6.76 -11.41 3.84
C ILE A 506 -6.05 -12.75 4.07
N SER A 507 -4.98 -12.79 4.87
CA SER A 507 -4.07 -13.92 4.94
C SER A 507 -4.47 -14.97 5.97
N ASP A 508 -4.17 -16.20 5.64
CA ASP A 508 -4.19 -17.31 6.59
C ASP A 508 -2.83 -17.46 7.28
N ARG A 509 -1.73 -17.40 6.49
CA ARG A 509 -0.35 -17.44 6.99
C ARG A 509 0.47 -16.35 6.30
N ILE A 510 1.50 -15.87 7.01
CA ILE A 510 2.37 -14.78 6.56
C ILE A 510 3.83 -15.21 6.70
N ALA A 511 4.60 -15.05 5.63
CA ALA A 511 6.04 -15.16 5.64
C ALA A 511 6.67 -13.77 5.50
N VAL A 512 7.59 -13.43 6.40
CA VAL A 512 8.35 -12.18 6.41
C VAL A 512 9.68 -12.42 5.73
N ILE A 513 9.96 -11.67 4.66
CA ILE A 513 11.21 -11.78 3.90
C ILE A 513 12.08 -10.54 4.10
N HIS A 514 13.36 -10.76 4.38
CA HIS A 514 14.39 -9.73 4.48
C HIS A 514 15.61 -10.11 3.63
N LYS A 515 16.03 -9.23 2.73
CA LYS A 515 17.21 -9.42 1.85
C LYS A 515 17.30 -10.81 1.19
N GLY A 516 16.18 -11.28 0.65
CA GLY A 516 16.11 -12.54 -0.09
C GLY A 516 15.92 -13.80 0.76
N ARG A 517 15.81 -13.71 2.09
CA ARG A 517 15.57 -14.84 3.01
C ARG A 517 14.28 -14.66 3.80
N ILE A 518 13.56 -15.74 4.05
CA ILE A 518 12.45 -15.73 5.01
C ILE A 518 13.06 -15.73 6.41
N VAL A 519 12.65 -14.76 7.23
CA VAL A 519 13.13 -14.60 8.60
C VAL A 519 12.11 -15.07 9.63
N GLU A 520 10.82 -15.03 9.29
CA GLU A 520 9.74 -15.50 10.15
C GLU A 520 8.53 -15.93 9.32
N LEU A 521 7.82 -16.97 9.75
CA LEU A 521 6.60 -17.45 9.12
C LEU A 521 5.66 -17.96 10.22
N ALA A 522 4.43 -17.44 10.24
CA ALA A 522 3.42 -17.92 11.18
C ALA A 522 2.00 -17.74 10.60
N GLU A 523 1.01 -18.25 11.32
CA GLU A 523 -0.38 -17.89 11.13
C GLU A 523 -0.55 -16.37 11.32
N ALA A 524 -1.47 -15.75 10.57
CA ALA A 524 -1.56 -14.31 10.51
C ALA A 524 -1.73 -13.64 11.89
N GLU A 525 -2.70 -14.08 12.68
CA GLU A 525 -2.94 -13.48 14.01
C GLU A 525 -1.82 -13.77 15.00
N GLU A 526 -1.19 -14.95 14.90
CA GLU A 526 -0.04 -15.34 15.72
C GLU A 526 1.15 -14.41 15.45
N LEU A 527 1.46 -14.14 14.19
CA LEU A 527 2.56 -13.24 13.80
C LEU A 527 2.36 -11.82 14.35
N PHE A 528 1.11 -11.31 14.35
CA PHE A 528 0.81 -9.98 14.86
C PHE A 528 0.82 -9.89 16.38
N ARG A 529 0.49 -10.98 17.09
CA ARG A 529 0.51 -11.04 18.56
C ARG A 529 1.90 -11.30 19.11
N HIS A 530 2.61 -12.25 18.52
CA HIS A 530 3.90 -12.75 19.01
C HIS A 530 4.98 -12.68 17.92
N PRO A 531 5.32 -11.48 17.40
CA PRO A 531 6.44 -11.34 16.48
C PRO A 531 7.74 -11.65 17.22
N LEU A 532 8.54 -12.58 16.71
CA LEU A 532 9.76 -13.04 17.37
C LEU A 532 11.01 -12.39 16.78
N HIS A 533 11.16 -12.42 15.47
CA HIS A 533 12.34 -11.86 14.81
C HIS A 533 12.38 -10.33 14.94
N PRO A 534 13.52 -9.70 15.31
CA PRO A 534 13.64 -8.25 15.48
C PRO A 534 13.21 -7.45 14.24
N TYR A 535 13.46 -7.97 13.03
CA TYR A 535 12.99 -7.35 11.80
C TYR A 535 11.47 -7.35 11.68
N THR A 536 10.81 -8.45 12.06
CA THR A 536 9.33 -8.51 12.07
C THR A 536 8.75 -7.53 13.08
N GLN A 537 9.34 -7.43 14.26
CA GLN A 537 8.93 -6.44 15.28
C GLN A 537 9.06 -5.01 14.75
N ALA A 538 10.18 -4.67 14.10
CA ALA A 538 10.40 -3.37 13.49
C ALA A 538 9.39 -3.10 12.37
N LEU A 539 9.14 -4.08 11.50
CA LEU A 539 8.18 -3.98 10.41
C LEU A 539 6.75 -3.74 10.93
N LEU A 540 6.32 -4.48 11.94
CA LEU A 540 5.00 -4.33 12.58
C LEU A 540 4.88 -3.01 13.35
N SER A 541 5.97 -2.54 13.99
CA SER A 541 5.98 -1.24 14.66
C SER A 541 5.76 -0.08 13.69
N ALA A 542 6.06 -0.24 12.42
CA ALA A 542 5.87 0.78 11.39
C ALA A 542 4.44 0.82 10.82
N VAL A 543 3.60 -0.20 11.07
CA VAL A 543 2.21 -0.26 10.56
C VAL A 543 1.38 0.86 11.19
N PRO A 544 0.78 1.77 10.42
CA PRO A 544 -0.02 2.85 10.98
C PRO A 544 -1.28 2.34 11.69
N ASN A 545 -1.57 2.88 12.87
CA ASN A 545 -2.81 2.59 13.59
C ASN A 545 -3.85 3.69 13.28
N PRO A 546 -5.08 3.37 12.87
CA PRO A 546 -6.11 4.38 12.60
C PRO A 546 -6.63 5.09 13.86
N ASN A 547 -6.15 4.73 15.05
CA ASN A 547 -6.45 5.41 16.29
C ASN A 547 -5.40 6.51 16.58
N PRO A 548 -5.76 7.83 16.49
CA PRO A 548 -4.82 8.92 16.69
C PRO A 548 -4.17 8.97 18.08
N TYR A 549 -4.82 8.45 19.13
CA TYR A 549 -4.23 8.42 20.48
C TYR A 549 -3.10 7.40 20.54
N LEU A 550 -3.35 6.16 20.05
CA LEU A 550 -2.38 5.08 20.08
C LEU A 550 -1.22 5.35 19.11
N GLU A 551 -1.51 5.89 17.94
CA GLU A 551 -0.50 6.13 16.91
C GLU A 551 0.50 7.22 17.34
N ARG A 552 0.06 8.25 18.08
CA ARG A 552 0.95 9.32 18.59
C ARG A 552 1.88 8.87 19.71
N GLU A 553 1.49 7.87 20.49
CA GLU A 553 2.29 7.31 21.60
C GLU A 553 3.24 6.20 21.13
N LYS A 554 3.01 5.68 19.92
CA LYS A 554 3.74 4.56 19.36
C LYS A 554 5.21 4.90 19.13
N LYS A 555 6.09 3.99 19.55
CA LYS A 555 7.53 4.08 19.31
C LYS A 555 7.89 3.24 18.07
N LEU A 556 8.53 3.88 17.11
CA LEU A 556 9.05 3.20 15.92
C LEU A 556 10.32 2.42 16.31
N LEU A 557 10.30 1.12 16.05
CA LEU A 557 11.49 0.27 16.20
C LEU A 557 12.28 0.30 14.89
N VAL A 558 13.58 0.47 15.00
CA VAL A 558 14.50 0.44 13.85
C VAL A 558 15.30 -0.86 13.94
N TYR A 559 15.20 -1.68 12.90
CA TYR A 559 15.97 -2.92 12.84
C TYR A 559 17.43 -2.63 12.50
N ASP A 560 18.33 -3.13 13.37
CA ASP A 560 19.77 -3.10 13.16
C ASP A 560 20.29 -4.53 12.95
N PRO A 561 20.76 -4.89 11.74
CA PRO A 561 21.29 -6.22 11.47
C PRO A 561 22.50 -6.61 12.34
N SER A 562 23.18 -5.65 12.98
CA SER A 562 24.34 -5.91 13.85
C SER A 562 23.98 -6.61 15.16
N VAL A 563 22.70 -6.69 15.51
CA VAL A 563 22.23 -7.47 16.68
C VAL A 563 22.46 -8.96 16.51
N HIS A 564 22.60 -9.42 15.26
CA HIS A 564 22.82 -10.82 14.91
C HIS A 564 24.33 -11.10 14.76
N ASP A 565 24.85 -12.01 15.58
CA ASP A 565 26.22 -12.51 15.43
C ASP A 565 26.19 -13.96 14.91
N TYR A 566 26.33 -14.10 13.62
CA TYR A 566 26.38 -15.39 12.93
C TYR A 566 27.80 -15.82 12.53
N SER A 567 28.82 -15.23 13.15
CA SER A 567 30.22 -15.51 12.84
C SER A 567 30.65 -16.88 13.33
N VAL A 568 30.16 -17.32 14.50
CA VAL A 568 30.48 -18.59 15.13
C VAL A 568 29.31 -19.56 15.05
N ASP A 569 28.14 -19.12 15.52
CA ASP A 569 26.90 -19.90 15.54
C ASP A 569 26.02 -19.50 14.35
N LYS A 570 25.85 -20.43 13.40
CA LYS A 570 25.09 -20.17 12.18
C LYS A 570 23.59 -20.26 12.44
N PRO A 571 22.80 -19.35 11.85
CA PRO A 571 21.37 -19.38 12.02
C PRO A 571 20.74 -20.58 11.32
N THR A 572 19.67 -21.09 11.90
CA THR A 572 18.86 -22.17 11.37
C THR A 572 17.40 -21.76 11.28
N TRP A 573 16.63 -22.47 10.46
CA TRP A 573 15.18 -22.31 10.36
C TRP A 573 14.53 -23.26 11.35
N CYS A 574 13.86 -22.73 12.35
CA CYS A 574 13.33 -23.53 13.47
C CYS A 574 11.85 -23.25 13.71
N GLU A 575 11.07 -24.31 13.97
CA GLU A 575 9.69 -24.22 14.45
C GLU A 575 9.73 -24.03 15.99
N ILE A 576 9.26 -22.84 16.44
CA ILE A 576 9.22 -22.50 17.88
C ILE A 576 7.87 -22.88 18.49
N LEU A 577 6.78 -22.59 17.78
CA LEU A 577 5.42 -23.04 18.09
C LEU A 577 4.86 -23.75 16.85
N PRO A 578 3.77 -24.53 16.98
CA PRO A 578 3.14 -25.16 15.83
C PRO A 578 2.82 -24.17 14.72
N ASP A 579 3.36 -24.38 13.51
CA ASP A 579 3.28 -23.50 12.35
C ASP A 579 3.92 -22.08 12.53
N HIS A 580 4.70 -21.85 13.60
CA HIS A 580 5.46 -20.62 13.80
C HIS A 580 6.96 -20.89 13.69
N PHE A 581 7.53 -20.46 12.60
CA PHE A 581 8.93 -20.66 12.25
C PHE A 581 9.70 -19.35 12.31
N VAL A 582 10.92 -19.40 12.81
CA VAL A 582 11.81 -18.25 12.88
C VAL A 582 13.24 -18.63 12.50
N TYR A 583 13.94 -17.70 11.88
CA TYR A 583 15.34 -17.82 11.51
C TYR A 583 16.21 -17.18 12.58
N GLY A 584 17.12 -17.96 13.17
CA GLY A 584 18.02 -17.48 14.21
C GLY A 584 19.08 -18.52 14.57
N ASN A 585 20.12 -18.10 15.30
CA ASN A 585 21.07 -19.02 15.90
C ASN A 585 20.51 -19.60 17.22
N GLU A 586 21.18 -20.59 17.81
CA GLU A 586 20.67 -21.32 18.98
C GLU A 586 20.39 -20.38 20.17
N ARG A 587 21.26 -19.41 20.40
CA ARG A 587 21.08 -18.40 21.46
C ARG A 587 19.85 -17.51 21.23
N GLU A 588 19.60 -17.10 20.00
CA GLU A 588 18.42 -16.29 19.64
C GLU A 588 17.14 -17.10 19.76
N LEU A 589 17.16 -18.37 19.31
CA LEU A 589 16.03 -19.28 19.41
C LEU A 589 15.62 -19.52 20.87
N ASP A 590 16.57 -19.66 21.79
CA ASP A 590 16.29 -19.76 23.22
C ASP A 590 15.64 -18.48 23.77
N GLY A 591 16.15 -17.30 23.35
CA GLY A 591 15.54 -16.01 23.69
C GLY A 591 14.10 -15.88 23.18
N TYR A 592 13.78 -16.39 21.98
CA TYR A 592 12.43 -16.37 21.41
C TYR A 592 11.48 -17.32 22.18
N ARG A 593 11.95 -18.49 22.63
CA ARG A 593 11.18 -19.39 23.49
C ARG A 593 10.83 -18.74 24.83
N GLU A 594 11.81 -18.11 25.48
CA GLU A 594 11.58 -17.35 26.73
C GLU A 594 10.59 -16.18 26.54
N GLN A 595 10.62 -15.51 25.39
CA GLN A 595 9.71 -14.40 25.08
C GLN A 595 8.26 -14.91 25.04
N ILE A 596 8.01 -16.06 24.44
CA ILE A 596 6.68 -16.68 24.38
C ILE A 596 6.22 -17.10 25.77
N GLU A 597 7.09 -17.75 26.56
CA GLU A 597 6.74 -18.20 27.93
C GLU A 597 6.36 -17.03 28.85
N LYS A 598 6.94 -15.84 28.65
CA LYS A 598 6.61 -14.63 29.42
C LYS A 598 5.31 -13.96 28.98
N GLN A 599 4.82 -14.26 27.77
CA GLN A 599 3.59 -13.69 27.20
C GLN A 599 2.37 -14.62 27.34
N ALA A 600 2.61 -15.91 27.57
CA ALA A 600 1.58 -16.92 27.89
C ALA A 600 1.14 -16.82 29.37
#